data_c0b2413bc1fa4cd76308ed4b8a563845
#
_entry.id   c0b2413bc1fa4cd76308ed4b8a563845
#
_cell.length_a   1.000
_cell.length_b   1.000
_cell.length_c   1.000
_cell.angle_alpha   90.00
_cell.angle_beta   90.00
_cell.angle_gamma   90.00
#
_symmetry.space_group_name_H-M   'P 1'
#
loop_
_entity.id
_entity.type
_entity.pdbx_description
1 polymer ?
#
loop_
_entity_poly.entity_id
_entity_poly.type
_entity_poly.pdbx_seq_one_letter_code
_entity_poly.pdbx_strand_id
1 'polypeptide(L)'
;MATKGKKSARTPKGAGPRVNTPLFFLLAALLLLFGGYYDFLVFAAAAILAVLLALQIRRTGGLTLPRGPVPWLLLGLVLCAGLTLPAAVSPGMALTGVLRWLAALLFFLYAATFTQEERGLMLDSVAWQGAIMGGISICLFLGTLLTGGQDANGRIDGFFQYANTYALFLLVCLALLVGKNKRQRLDWTAMAVLLLGIFLTGSRGIFLLLAAAGLCWAIYRLAVKKQVRPVLMGAAGVLLAAVLAVALSGGMVLDRLEAITLESSSLNGRLLYYLDGLELLAQHPFGVGRGGYLYLQPIVQTGPYILKSIHNEYLQAALDGGILSGVLLLALVYVVVFHRDTPLRERAAAALLGLHACIDFDFQFFAMLCLLLLCGVGGERRTVAVKKPAVLAAGGVLAAVFACFTLPYGLSFFGNSRGAYALWPFDLSLAEERLQACADLEEAGEIADAILRQTSLSMLAWDCKFAQAAAEADYPAMATYRYQYLQLNPYRPEVYQEMTTLLENACVQAPEGLELYQTLAEQTAVLLEEVYARTSPLAYKIADAPDFSFRPALLIRLETITEER
;
A
#
# COMPACT_ATOMS: atom_id res chain seq x y z
N MET A 1 -63.53 14.74 1.13
CA MET A 1 -62.20 15.07 1.67
C MET A 1 -61.14 14.80 0.61
N ALA A 2 -60.53 15.84 0.06
CA ALA A 2 -59.67 15.78 -1.10
C ALA A 2 -58.23 15.41 -0.67
N THR A 3 -57.68 14.34 -1.24
CA THR A 3 -56.29 13.93 -1.09
C THR A 3 -55.35 14.90 -1.83
N LYS A 4 -54.56 15.65 -1.08
CA LYS A 4 -53.49 16.50 -1.63
C LYS A 4 -52.39 15.64 -2.30
N GLY A 5 -52.36 15.67 -3.62
CA GLY A 5 -51.29 15.06 -4.43
C GLY A 5 -49.93 15.69 -4.09
N LYS A 6 -48.94 14.86 -3.71
CA LYS A 6 -47.54 15.24 -3.58
C LYS A 6 -47.02 15.67 -4.97
N LYS A 7 -46.73 16.96 -5.11
CA LYS A 7 -45.97 17.46 -6.30
C LYS A 7 -44.58 16.83 -6.30
N SER A 8 -44.35 15.89 -7.23
CA SER A 8 -43.03 15.44 -7.64
C SER A 8 -42.24 16.65 -8.12
N ALA A 9 -41.09 16.90 -7.53
CA ALA A 9 -40.17 17.92 -8.01
C ALA A 9 -39.73 17.56 -9.44
N ARG A 10 -40.18 18.35 -10.41
CA ARG A 10 -39.73 18.23 -11.81
C ARG A 10 -38.24 18.57 -11.85
N THR A 11 -37.40 17.59 -12.18
CA THR A 11 -36.04 17.79 -12.67
C THR A 11 -36.08 18.65 -13.93
N PRO A 12 -35.17 19.65 -14.10
CA PRO A 12 -35.10 20.42 -15.31
C PRO A 12 -34.83 19.50 -16.50
N LYS A 13 -35.71 19.49 -17.49
CA LYS A 13 -35.50 18.84 -18.78
C LYS A 13 -34.41 19.62 -19.51
N GLY A 14 -33.22 19.03 -19.74
CA GLY A 14 -32.33 19.65 -20.69
C GLY A 14 -30.84 19.28 -20.71
N ALA A 15 -30.30 18.53 -19.76
CA ALA A 15 -28.91 18.05 -19.89
C ALA A 15 -28.86 16.54 -19.63
N GLY A 16 -28.40 15.77 -20.61
CA GLY A 16 -28.10 14.35 -20.41
C GLY A 16 -27.03 14.14 -19.33
N PRO A 17 -26.80 12.90 -18.89
CA PRO A 17 -25.80 12.57 -17.88
C PRO A 17 -24.41 13.06 -18.32
N ARG A 18 -23.68 13.69 -17.42
CA ARG A 18 -22.36 14.26 -17.68
C ARG A 18 -21.33 13.70 -16.70
N VAL A 19 -20.08 13.62 -17.17
CA VAL A 19 -18.94 13.34 -16.29
C VAL A 19 -18.85 14.45 -15.25
N ASN A 20 -18.70 14.09 -13.98
CA ASN A 20 -18.44 15.08 -12.93
C ASN A 20 -17.01 15.59 -13.08
N THR A 21 -16.88 16.80 -13.60
CA THR A 21 -15.60 17.43 -13.94
C THR A 21 -14.63 17.52 -12.74
N PRO A 22 -15.04 17.97 -11.53
CA PRO A 22 -14.14 17.98 -10.36
C PRO A 22 -13.60 16.59 -10.00
N LEU A 23 -14.45 15.57 -9.96
CA LEU A 23 -14.00 14.21 -9.62
C LEU A 23 -13.14 13.61 -10.72
N PHE A 24 -13.43 13.91 -11.99
CA PHE A 24 -12.60 13.50 -13.12
C PHE A 24 -11.17 14.00 -12.97
N PHE A 25 -10.97 15.31 -12.72
CA PHE A 25 -9.63 15.87 -12.55
C PHE A 25 -8.95 15.37 -11.27
N LEU A 26 -9.70 15.16 -10.19
CA LEU A 26 -9.15 14.61 -8.96
C LEU A 26 -8.61 13.18 -9.16
N LEU A 27 -9.40 12.31 -9.82
CA LEU A 27 -8.97 10.94 -10.13
C LEU A 27 -7.81 10.95 -11.14
N ALA A 28 -7.87 11.82 -12.16
CA ALA A 28 -6.77 11.96 -13.12
C ALA A 28 -5.47 12.39 -12.43
N ALA A 29 -5.54 13.35 -11.51
CA ALA A 29 -4.38 13.78 -10.74
C ALA A 29 -3.83 12.65 -9.87
N LEU A 30 -4.67 11.93 -9.13
CA LEU A 30 -4.22 10.79 -8.31
C LEU A 30 -3.58 9.70 -9.17
N LEU A 31 -4.17 9.34 -10.33
CA LEU A 31 -3.63 8.32 -11.22
C LEU A 31 -2.28 8.73 -11.82
N LEU A 32 -2.13 10.00 -12.23
CA LEU A 32 -0.88 10.52 -12.81
C LEU A 32 0.20 10.75 -11.75
N LEU A 33 -0.19 11.05 -10.51
CA LEU A 33 0.72 11.29 -9.40
C LEU A 33 0.81 10.04 -8.53
N PHE A 34 1.61 9.08 -8.96
CA PHE A 34 1.94 7.84 -8.24
C PHE A 34 0.73 7.00 -7.80
N GLY A 35 -0.41 7.09 -8.51
CA GLY A 35 -1.63 6.39 -8.09
C GLY A 35 -2.20 6.85 -6.73
N GLY A 36 -1.73 7.98 -6.21
CA GLY A 36 -2.08 8.45 -4.85
C GLY A 36 -1.43 7.62 -3.75
N TYR A 37 -0.23 7.08 -3.96
CA TYR A 37 0.52 6.30 -2.97
C TYR A 37 0.93 7.14 -1.75
N TYR A 38 1.46 8.34 -1.98
CA TYR A 38 1.97 9.23 -0.93
C TYR A 38 0.85 9.93 -0.16
N ASP A 39 1.00 10.02 1.16
CA ASP A 39 -0.02 10.54 2.07
C ASP A 39 -0.43 12.00 1.78
N PHE A 40 0.52 12.85 1.37
CA PHE A 40 0.18 14.25 1.01
C PHE A 40 -0.81 14.33 -0.16
N LEU A 41 -0.74 13.42 -1.14
CA LEU A 41 -1.69 13.37 -2.26
C LEU A 41 -3.09 12.95 -1.79
N VAL A 42 -3.14 11.96 -0.89
CA VAL A 42 -4.39 11.48 -0.31
C VAL A 42 -5.06 12.58 0.50
N PHE A 43 -4.29 13.28 1.33
CA PHE A 43 -4.82 14.33 2.20
C PHE A 43 -5.23 15.58 1.40
N ALA A 44 -4.45 15.98 0.38
CA ALA A 44 -4.87 17.04 -0.54
C ALA A 44 -6.18 16.68 -1.26
N ALA A 45 -6.29 15.44 -1.77
CA ALA A 45 -7.52 14.96 -2.38
C ALA A 45 -8.70 14.96 -1.39
N ALA A 46 -8.48 14.52 -0.15
CA ALA A 46 -9.50 14.50 0.90
C ALA A 46 -9.96 15.91 1.30
N ALA A 47 -9.05 16.89 1.36
CA ALA A 47 -9.39 18.29 1.60
C ALA A 47 -10.34 18.83 0.50
N ILE A 48 -10.02 18.54 -0.76
CA ILE A 48 -10.86 18.91 -1.92
C ILE A 48 -12.22 18.18 -1.81
N LEU A 49 -12.23 16.89 -1.52
CA LEU A 49 -13.46 16.10 -1.38
C LEU A 49 -14.37 16.61 -0.25
N ALA A 50 -13.81 17.02 0.88
CA ALA A 50 -14.57 17.61 1.99
C ALA A 50 -15.30 18.88 1.55
N VAL A 51 -14.62 19.76 0.81
CA VAL A 51 -15.25 20.96 0.24
C VAL A 51 -16.32 20.62 -0.81
N LEU A 52 -16.00 19.72 -1.75
CA LEU A 52 -16.94 19.31 -2.80
C LEU A 52 -18.21 18.67 -2.22
N LEU A 53 -18.05 17.80 -1.22
CA LEU A 53 -19.17 17.16 -0.53
C LEU A 53 -20.04 18.20 0.21
N ALA A 54 -19.42 19.13 0.94
CA ALA A 54 -20.13 20.18 1.66
C ALA A 54 -20.91 21.09 0.70
N LEU A 55 -20.31 21.48 -0.43
CA LEU A 55 -20.99 22.26 -1.48
C LEU A 55 -22.14 21.49 -2.12
N GLN A 56 -21.97 20.18 -2.34
CA GLN A 56 -23.02 19.31 -2.90
C GLN A 56 -24.21 19.20 -1.93
N ILE A 57 -23.94 18.95 -0.64
CA ILE A 57 -24.98 18.87 0.39
C ILE A 57 -25.72 20.21 0.52
N ARG A 58 -24.99 21.33 0.45
CA ARG A 58 -25.62 22.67 0.45
C ARG A 58 -26.57 22.87 -0.73
N ARG A 59 -26.19 22.37 -1.93
CA ARG A 59 -27.00 22.48 -3.17
C ARG A 59 -28.25 21.59 -3.12
N THR A 60 -28.12 20.34 -2.63
CA THR A 60 -29.19 19.35 -2.59
C THR A 60 -30.07 19.46 -1.35
N GLY A 61 -29.62 20.16 -0.30
CA GLY A 61 -30.34 20.29 0.98
C GLY A 61 -30.21 19.11 1.92
N GLY A 62 -29.38 18.10 1.59
CA GLY A 62 -29.18 16.93 2.43
C GLY A 62 -28.03 16.03 2.00
N LEU A 63 -27.59 15.20 2.93
CA LEU A 63 -26.57 14.17 2.68
C LEU A 63 -27.24 12.95 2.02
N THR A 64 -26.73 12.55 0.86
CA THR A 64 -27.17 11.35 0.16
C THR A 64 -26.40 10.13 0.69
N LEU A 65 -27.11 9.21 1.31
CA LEU A 65 -26.56 7.94 1.81
C LEU A 65 -27.14 6.78 1.00
N PRO A 66 -26.30 5.90 0.43
CA PRO A 66 -26.77 4.64 -0.12
C PRO A 66 -27.36 3.76 0.99
N ARG A 67 -28.46 3.06 0.68
CA ARG A 67 -29.03 2.03 1.56
C ARG A 67 -28.22 0.74 1.38
N GLY A 68 -27.15 0.61 2.13
CA GLY A 68 -26.30 -0.56 2.08
C GLY A 68 -25.22 -0.52 3.15
N PRO A 69 -24.45 -1.59 3.32
CA PRO A 69 -23.46 -1.67 4.39
C PRO A 69 -22.17 -0.87 4.12
N VAL A 70 -21.87 -0.50 2.88
CA VAL A 70 -20.59 0.12 2.49
C VAL A 70 -20.21 1.35 3.35
N PRO A 71 -21.08 2.37 3.57
CA PRO A 71 -20.68 3.51 4.40
C PRO A 71 -20.43 3.12 5.86
N TRP A 72 -21.11 2.09 6.37
CA TRP A 72 -20.93 1.59 7.73
C TRP A 72 -19.65 0.77 7.86
N LEU A 73 -19.29 -0.02 6.83
CA LEU A 73 -18.02 -0.75 6.76
C LEU A 73 -16.84 0.23 6.72
N LEU A 74 -16.93 1.29 5.93
CA LEU A 74 -15.91 2.35 5.88
C LEU A 74 -15.81 3.09 7.23
N LEU A 75 -16.93 3.42 7.86
CA LEU A 75 -16.94 4.02 9.20
C LEU A 75 -16.31 3.06 10.22
N GLY A 76 -16.62 1.77 10.15
CA GLY A 76 -16.00 0.74 10.97
C GLY A 76 -14.48 0.69 10.81
N LEU A 77 -13.97 0.79 9.59
CA LEU A 77 -12.52 0.86 9.30
C LEU A 77 -11.87 2.12 9.90
N VAL A 78 -12.54 3.28 9.82
CA VAL A 78 -12.08 4.52 10.50
C VAL A 78 -12.01 4.31 12.01
N LEU A 79 -13.05 3.71 12.61
CA LEU A 79 -13.09 3.46 14.06
C LEU A 79 -12.03 2.44 14.49
N CYS A 80 -11.86 1.34 13.76
CA CYS A 80 -10.81 0.36 14.03
C CYS A 80 -9.42 1.02 14.03
N ALA A 81 -9.09 1.80 12.98
CA ALA A 81 -7.85 2.54 12.92
C ALA A 81 -7.71 3.55 14.09
N GLY A 82 -8.81 4.21 14.50
CA GLY A 82 -8.80 5.13 15.64
C GLY A 82 -8.56 4.43 16.99
N LEU A 83 -9.07 3.23 17.16
CA LEU A 83 -8.91 2.45 18.38
C LEU A 83 -7.47 1.94 18.59
N THR A 84 -6.65 1.87 17.56
CA THR A 84 -5.23 1.46 17.67
C THR A 84 -4.32 2.59 18.15
N LEU A 85 -4.72 3.86 18.07
CA LEU A 85 -3.88 5.01 18.38
C LEU A 85 -3.16 4.93 19.74
N PRO A 86 -3.83 4.52 20.85
CA PRO A 86 -3.18 4.47 22.16
C PRO A 86 -2.08 3.40 22.30
N ALA A 87 -2.14 2.34 21.48
CA ALA A 87 -1.21 1.20 21.54
C ALA A 87 -0.34 1.09 20.28
N ALA A 88 -0.40 2.08 19.40
CA ALA A 88 0.37 2.08 18.16
C ALA A 88 1.86 2.30 18.43
N VAL A 89 2.71 1.63 17.64
CA VAL A 89 4.17 1.84 17.66
C VAL A 89 4.53 3.31 17.42
N SER A 90 3.81 3.96 16.52
CA SER A 90 3.91 5.40 16.25
C SER A 90 2.50 6.00 16.15
N PRO A 91 2.05 6.78 17.14
CA PRO A 91 0.73 7.44 17.10
C PRO A 91 0.56 8.36 15.88
N GLY A 92 1.63 9.03 15.46
CA GLY A 92 1.64 9.90 14.28
C GLY A 92 1.37 9.14 12.99
N MET A 93 2.06 8.01 12.77
CA MET A 93 1.83 7.13 11.62
C MET A 93 0.43 6.48 11.69
N ALA A 94 0.00 6.02 12.86
CA ALA A 94 -1.32 5.41 13.04
C ALA A 94 -2.45 6.40 12.71
N LEU A 95 -2.30 7.69 13.06
CA LEU A 95 -3.26 8.73 12.70
C LEU A 95 -3.40 8.91 11.19
N THR A 96 -2.33 8.73 10.41
CA THR A 96 -2.45 8.74 8.94
C THR A 96 -3.36 7.63 8.44
N GLY A 97 -3.36 6.46 9.09
CA GLY A 97 -4.30 5.37 8.78
C GLY A 97 -5.76 5.78 8.99
N VAL A 98 -6.06 6.46 10.10
CA VAL A 98 -7.41 7.02 10.36
C VAL A 98 -7.81 8.01 9.26
N LEU A 99 -6.90 8.93 8.90
CA LEU A 99 -7.15 9.95 7.89
C LEU A 99 -7.34 9.32 6.50
N ARG A 100 -6.61 8.27 6.13
CA ARG A 100 -6.80 7.57 4.85
C ARG A 100 -8.17 6.90 4.76
N TRP A 101 -8.62 6.21 5.81
CA TRP A 101 -9.98 5.62 5.82
C TRP A 101 -11.06 6.70 5.83
N LEU A 102 -10.85 7.82 6.52
CA LEU A 102 -11.77 8.96 6.48
C LEU A 102 -11.81 9.59 5.07
N ALA A 103 -10.67 9.70 4.37
CA ALA A 103 -10.60 10.14 2.98
C ALA A 103 -11.39 9.20 2.05
N ALA A 104 -11.28 7.88 2.25
CA ALA A 104 -12.04 6.88 1.52
C ALA A 104 -13.56 7.02 1.76
N LEU A 105 -13.96 7.26 3.00
CA LEU A 105 -15.36 7.53 3.36
C LEU A 105 -15.87 8.82 2.69
N LEU A 106 -15.09 9.90 2.71
CA LEU A 106 -15.46 11.16 2.02
C LEU A 106 -15.60 10.96 0.52
N PHE A 107 -14.66 10.25 -0.11
CA PHE A 107 -14.75 9.87 -1.51
C PHE A 107 -16.05 9.10 -1.82
N PHE A 108 -16.33 8.06 -1.03
CA PHE A 108 -17.52 7.25 -1.22
C PHE A 108 -18.82 8.06 -1.07
N LEU A 109 -18.91 8.91 -0.04
CA LEU A 109 -20.07 9.78 0.20
C LEU A 109 -20.26 10.79 -0.94
N TYR A 110 -19.19 11.33 -1.50
CA TYR A 110 -19.26 12.20 -2.65
C TYR A 110 -19.69 11.45 -3.92
N ALA A 111 -19.09 10.29 -4.20
CA ALA A 111 -19.46 9.43 -5.31
C ALA A 111 -20.92 8.94 -5.21
N ALA A 112 -21.44 8.75 -4.01
CA ALA A 112 -22.83 8.37 -3.76
C ALA A 112 -23.86 9.43 -4.20
N THR A 113 -23.43 10.67 -4.46
CA THR A 113 -24.33 11.73 -4.99
C THR A 113 -24.64 11.55 -6.48
N PHE A 114 -23.85 10.74 -7.22
CA PHE A 114 -23.98 10.58 -8.68
C PHE A 114 -25.03 9.53 -9.05
N THR A 115 -25.70 9.74 -10.17
CA THR A 115 -26.58 8.73 -10.78
C THR A 115 -25.76 7.54 -11.25
N GLN A 116 -26.42 6.42 -11.54
CA GLN A 116 -25.75 5.23 -12.09
C GLN A 116 -25.12 5.51 -13.46
N GLU A 117 -25.78 6.35 -14.28
CA GLU A 117 -25.27 6.74 -15.60
C GLU A 117 -24.03 7.61 -15.48
N GLU A 118 -24.02 8.62 -14.59
CA GLU A 118 -22.85 9.48 -14.33
C GLU A 118 -21.65 8.68 -13.82
N ARG A 119 -21.88 7.70 -12.93
CA ARG A 119 -20.81 6.79 -12.47
C ARG A 119 -20.28 5.92 -13.60
N GLY A 120 -21.19 5.41 -14.45
CA GLY A 120 -20.79 4.66 -15.63
C GLY A 120 -19.90 5.46 -16.57
N LEU A 121 -20.22 6.74 -16.80
CA LEU A 121 -19.38 7.66 -17.58
C LEU A 121 -18.04 7.94 -16.89
N MET A 122 -18.02 8.04 -15.55
CA MET A 122 -16.78 8.21 -14.79
C MET A 122 -15.86 6.99 -14.93
N LEU A 123 -16.39 5.77 -14.79
CA LEU A 123 -15.64 4.54 -14.99
C LEU A 123 -15.13 4.39 -16.42
N ASP A 124 -15.94 4.79 -17.41
CA ASP A 124 -15.51 4.83 -18.82
C ASP A 124 -14.35 5.84 -19.00
N SER A 125 -14.41 7.00 -18.34
CA SER A 125 -13.33 7.99 -18.41
C SER A 125 -12.04 7.50 -17.74
N VAL A 126 -12.13 6.79 -16.61
CA VAL A 126 -10.97 6.15 -15.96
C VAL A 126 -10.35 5.08 -16.85
N ALA A 127 -11.19 4.27 -17.53
CA ALA A 127 -10.69 3.27 -18.45
C ALA A 127 -9.93 3.89 -19.65
N TRP A 128 -10.39 5.03 -20.14
CA TRP A 128 -9.68 5.79 -21.17
C TRP A 128 -8.40 6.45 -20.66
N GLN A 129 -8.38 6.96 -19.42
CA GLN A 129 -7.16 7.46 -18.78
C GLN A 129 -6.13 6.32 -18.71
N GLY A 130 -6.54 5.11 -18.31
CA GLY A 130 -5.67 3.94 -18.30
C GLY A 130 -5.09 3.61 -19.68
N ALA A 131 -5.90 3.69 -20.74
CA ALA A 131 -5.41 3.48 -22.11
C ALA A 131 -4.40 4.56 -22.55
N ILE A 132 -4.66 5.82 -22.22
CA ILE A 132 -3.73 6.93 -22.52
C ILE A 132 -2.42 6.75 -21.73
N MET A 133 -2.50 6.48 -20.44
CA MET A 133 -1.34 6.23 -19.59
C MET A 133 -0.53 5.02 -20.07
N GLY A 134 -1.22 3.93 -20.45
CA GLY A 134 -0.61 2.75 -21.05
C GLY A 134 0.14 3.08 -22.35
N GLY A 135 -0.49 3.87 -23.23
CA GLY A 135 0.12 4.33 -24.47
C GLY A 135 1.38 5.19 -24.23
N ILE A 136 1.31 6.13 -23.30
CA ILE A 136 2.47 6.95 -22.91
C ILE A 136 3.59 6.07 -22.36
N SER A 137 3.27 5.14 -21.45
CA SER A 137 4.27 4.22 -20.86
C SER A 137 4.92 3.33 -21.92
N ILE A 138 4.16 2.83 -22.91
CA ILE A 138 4.72 2.08 -24.05
C ILE A 138 5.64 2.96 -24.89
N CYS A 139 5.24 4.20 -25.20
CA CYS A 139 6.09 5.12 -25.96
C CYS A 139 7.40 5.45 -25.24
N LEU A 140 7.34 5.68 -23.91
CA LEU A 140 8.54 5.91 -23.10
C LEU A 140 9.44 4.67 -23.09
N PHE A 141 8.87 3.48 -22.89
CA PHE A 141 9.62 2.22 -22.94
C PHE A 141 10.32 2.01 -24.31
N LEU A 142 9.61 2.25 -25.41
CA LEU A 142 10.21 2.18 -26.75
C LEU A 142 11.31 3.24 -26.94
N GLY A 143 11.11 4.45 -26.41
CA GLY A 143 12.13 5.51 -26.40
C GLY A 143 13.41 5.07 -25.70
N THR A 144 13.29 4.43 -24.53
CA THR A 144 14.43 3.90 -23.76
C THR A 144 15.18 2.82 -24.54
N LEU A 145 14.45 1.90 -25.19
CA LEU A 145 15.04 0.86 -26.04
C LEU A 145 15.82 1.46 -27.22
N LEU A 146 15.28 2.48 -27.89
CA LEU A 146 15.91 3.12 -29.05
C LEU A 146 17.16 3.94 -28.67
N THR A 147 17.21 4.48 -27.46
CA THR A 147 18.36 5.28 -26.97
C THR A 147 19.43 4.44 -26.30
N GLY A 148 19.24 3.12 -26.19
CA GLY A 148 20.18 2.24 -25.50
C GLY A 148 20.19 2.42 -23.97
N GLY A 149 19.17 3.10 -23.42
CA GLY A 149 18.96 3.22 -21.98
C GLY A 149 18.60 1.86 -21.39
N GLN A 150 19.22 1.50 -20.27
CA GLN A 150 18.80 0.34 -19.49
C GLN A 150 17.82 0.82 -18.42
N ASP A 151 16.53 0.53 -18.59
CA ASP A 151 15.64 0.50 -17.44
C ASP A 151 16.10 -0.62 -16.51
N ALA A 152 16.33 -0.30 -15.24
CA ALA A 152 16.92 -1.20 -14.25
C ALA A 152 16.24 -2.60 -14.17
N ASN A 153 15.00 -2.73 -14.65
CA ASN A 153 14.23 -3.97 -14.61
C ASN A 153 13.64 -4.39 -15.98
N GLY A 154 13.79 -3.62 -17.06
CA GLY A 154 13.18 -3.90 -18.38
C GLY A 154 11.65 -4.01 -18.37
N ARG A 155 10.96 -3.41 -17.36
CA ARG A 155 9.52 -3.51 -17.10
C ARG A 155 8.88 -2.12 -17.13
N ILE A 156 7.62 -2.07 -17.60
CA ILE A 156 6.82 -0.85 -17.45
C ILE A 156 6.18 -0.85 -16.05
N ASP A 157 6.49 0.15 -15.24
CA ASP A 157 5.85 0.45 -13.95
C ASP A 157 4.91 1.66 -14.01
N GLY A 158 4.97 2.38 -15.13
CA GLY A 158 4.10 3.50 -15.48
C GLY A 158 4.18 4.65 -14.47
N PHE A 159 3.06 5.34 -14.35
CA PHE A 159 2.93 6.48 -13.44
C PHE A 159 2.83 6.08 -11.96
N PHE A 160 2.65 4.80 -11.66
CA PHE A 160 2.58 4.30 -10.28
C PHE A 160 3.95 3.99 -9.69
N GLN A 161 4.99 3.86 -10.54
CA GLN A 161 6.33 3.41 -10.16
C GLN A 161 6.32 2.03 -9.45
N TYR A 162 5.28 1.24 -9.71
CA TYR A 162 5.10 -0.11 -9.21
C TYR A 162 4.36 -0.97 -10.22
N ALA A 163 5.10 -1.84 -10.89
CA ALA A 163 4.61 -2.59 -12.05
C ALA A 163 3.39 -3.48 -11.78
N ASN A 164 3.25 -4.07 -10.57
CA ASN A 164 2.15 -4.98 -10.28
C ASN A 164 0.81 -4.24 -10.18
N THR A 165 0.73 -3.19 -9.36
CA THR A 165 -0.50 -2.39 -9.22
C THR A 165 -0.81 -1.61 -10.49
N TYR A 166 0.22 -1.16 -11.24
CA TYR A 166 -0.02 -0.55 -12.54
C TYR A 166 -0.63 -1.55 -13.53
N ALA A 167 -0.13 -2.78 -13.59
CA ALA A 167 -0.70 -3.86 -14.39
C ALA A 167 -2.16 -4.17 -13.99
N LEU A 168 -2.46 -4.20 -12.68
CA LEU A 168 -3.82 -4.35 -12.18
C LEU A 168 -4.72 -3.20 -12.66
N PHE A 169 -4.25 -1.96 -12.57
CA PHE A 169 -5.00 -0.80 -13.07
C PHE A 169 -5.34 -0.94 -14.55
N LEU A 170 -4.35 -1.31 -15.40
CA LEU A 170 -4.59 -1.54 -16.82
C LEU A 170 -5.57 -2.70 -17.05
N LEU A 171 -5.50 -3.79 -16.29
CA LEU A 171 -6.42 -4.93 -16.39
C LEU A 171 -7.85 -4.55 -15.98
N VAL A 172 -8.02 -3.75 -14.94
CA VAL A 172 -9.33 -3.23 -14.53
C VAL A 172 -9.91 -2.31 -15.61
N CYS A 173 -9.10 -1.41 -16.19
CA CYS A 173 -9.50 -0.57 -17.32
C CYS A 173 -9.93 -1.42 -18.53
N LEU A 174 -9.20 -2.49 -18.85
CA LEU A 174 -9.55 -3.44 -19.90
C LEU A 174 -10.90 -4.10 -19.60
N ALA A 175 -11.13 -4.59 -18.39
CA ALA A 175 -12.39 -5.22 -17.98
C ALA A 175 -13.59 -4.26 -18.11
N LEU A 176 -13.40 -2.99 -17.72
CA LEU A 176 -14.42 -1.94 -17.88
C LEU A 176 -14.78 -1.70 -19.35
N LEU A 177 -13.79 -1.64 -20.27
CA LEU A 177 -14.03 -1.47 -21.71
C LEU A 177 -14.67 -2.72 -22.33
N VAL A 178 -14.19 -3.92 -21.96
CA VAL A 178 -14.77 -5.20 -22.42
C VAL A 178 -16.22 -5.35 -21.96
N GLY A 179 -16.57 -4.81 -20.80
CA GLY A 179 -17.93 -4.84 -20.26
C GLY A 179 -18.90 -3.78 -20.82
N LYS A 180 -18.46 -2.84 -21.69
CA LYS A 180 -19.35 -1.83 -22.30
C LYS A 180 -20.41 -2.48 -23.19
N ASN A 181 -21.64 -2.01 -23.07
CA ASN A 181 -22.75 -2.47 -23.92
C ASN A 181 -22.60 -2.04 -25.38
N LYS A 182 -22.17 -0.79 -25.60
CA LYS A 182 -21.92 -0.25 -26.96
C LYS A 182 -20.46 0.21 -27.01
N ARG A 183 -19.69 -0.36 -27.94
CA ARG A 183 -18.28 -0.03 -28.16
C ARG A 183 -18.12 0.81 -29.41
N GLN A 184 -17.27 1.82 -29.32
CA GLN A 184 -16.82 2.61 -30.46
C GLN A 184 -15.56 1.95 -31.08
N ARG A 185 -15.17 2.35 -32.29
CA ARG A 185 -13.95 1.83 -32.94
C ARG A 185 -12.70 2.09 -32.07
N LEU A 186 -12.63 3.26 -31.44
CA LEU A 186 -11.54 3.63 -30.56
C LEU A 186 -11.44 2.76 -29.28
N ASP A 187 -12.56 2.20 -28.77
CA ASP A 187 -12.49 1.29 -27.62
C ASP A 187 -11.65 0.04 -27.93
N TRP A 188 -11.62 -0.43 -29.18
CA TRP A 188 -10.79 -1.57 -29.59
C TRP A 188 -9.30 -1.20 -29.59
N THR A 189 -8.93 -0.02 -30.06
CA THR A 189 -7.55 0.48 -29.98
C THR A 189 -7.12 0.64 -28.52
N ALA A 190 -7.97 1.20 -27.67
CA ALA A 190 -7.71 1.33 -26.25
C ALA A 190 -7.47 -0.05 -25.58
N MET A 191 -8.30 -1.05 -25.90
CA MET A 191 -8.13 -2.42 -25.39
C MET A 191 -6.82 -3.06 -25.86
N ALA A 192 -6.39 -2.82 -27.11
CA ALA A 192 -5.11 -3.31 -27.63
C ALA A 192 -3.92 -2.68 -26.91
N VAL A 193 -3.95 -1.37 -26.66
CA VAL A 193 -2.93 -0.65 -25.88
C VAL A 193 -2.86 -1.17 -24.45
N LEU A 194 -4.01 -1.36 -23.80
CA LEU A 194 -4.07 -1.89 -22.43
C LEU A 194 -3.49 -3.32 -22.36
N LEU A 195 -3.83 -4.21 -23.31
CA LEU A 195 -3.28 -5.57 -23.37
C LEU A 195 -1.77 -5.57 -23.54
N LEU A 196 -1.26 -4.78 -24.48
CA LEU A 196 0.18 -4.66 -24.71
C LEU A 196 0.89 -4.12 -23.45
N GLY A 197 0.33 -3.06 -22.85
CA GLY A 197 0.85 -2.50 -21.59
C GLY A 197 0.89 -3.53 -20.47
N ILE A 198 -0.18 -4.33 -20.28
CA ILE A 198 -0.23 -5.40 -19.27
C ILE A 198 0.93 -6.38 -19.45
N PHE A 199 1.18 -6.86 -20.67
CA PHE A 199 2.28 -7.80 -20.93
C PHE A 199 3.65 -7.15 -20.66
N LEU A 200 3.85 -5.91 -21.08
CA LEU A 200 5.13 -5.20 -20.88
C LEU A 200 5.41 -4.86 -19.40
N THR A 201 4.42 -4.91 -18.50
CA THR A 201 4.68 -4.82 -17.06
C THR A 201 5.41 -6.05 -16.51
N GLY A 202 5.33 -7.22 -17.16
CA GLY A 202 5.93 -8.46 -16.68
C GLY A 202 5.38 -8.94 -15.33
N SER A 203 4.17 -8.54 -14.92
CA SER A 203 3.56 -8.96 -13.65
C SER A 203 2.99 -10.37 -13.74
N ARG A 204 3.65 -11.34 -13.08
CA ARG A 204 3.25 -12.76 -13.07
C ARG A 204 1.85 -12.96 -12.49
N GLY A 205 1.55 -12.31 -11.37
CA GLY A 205 0.22 -12.38 -10.74
C GLY A 205 -0.89 -11.87 -11.67
N ILE A 206 -0.62 -10.78 -12.41
CA ILE A 206 -1.58 -10.23 -13.37
C ILE A 206 -1.72 -11.10 -14.62
N PHE A 207 -0.68 -11.80 -15.07
CA PHE A 207 -0.81 -12.77 -16.15
C PHE A 207 -1.78 -13.91 -15.78
N LEU A 208 -1.66 -14.44 -14.56
CA LEU A 208 -2.58 -15.47 -14.04
C LEU A 208 -4.00 -14.91 -13.90
N LEU A 209 -4.14 -13.70 -13.38
CA LEU A 209 -5.45 -13.05 -13.21
C LEU A 209 -6.11 -12.72 -14.56
N LEU A 210 -5.34 -12.26 -15.56
CA LEU A 210 -5.80 -12.05 -16.92
C LEU A 210 -6.29 -13.36 -17.56
N ALA A 211 -5.53 -14.46 -17.40
CA ALA A 211 -5.90 -15.77 -17.90
C ALA A 211 -7.21 -16.28 -17.24
N ALA A 212 -7.31 -16.19 -15.92
CA ALA A 212 -8.51 -16.57 -15.18
C ALA A 212 -9.74 -15.73 -15.58
N ALA A 213 -9.59 -14.40 -15.64
CA ALA A 213 -10.66 -13.49 -16.05
C ALA A 213 -11.07 -13.73 -17.51
N GLY A 214 -10.10 -13.95 -18.40
CA GLY A 214 -10.32 -14.29 -19.81
C GLY A 214 -11.09 -15.60 -19.97
N LEU A 215 -10.73 -16.63 -19.20
CA LEU A 215 -11.43 -17.92 -19.18
C LEU A 215 -12.87 -17.77 -18.67
N CYS A 216 -13.09 -17.08 -17.57
CA CYS A 216 -14.44 -16.80 -17.05
C CYS A 216 -15.29 -16.03 -18.08
N TRP A 217 -14.70 -15.03 -18.73
CA TRP A 217 -15.37 -14.27 -19.79
C TRP A 217 -15.68 -15.16 -21.01
N ALA A 218 -14.76 -16.02 -21.44
CA ALA A 218 -14.96 -16.94 -22.54
C ALA A 218 -16.09 -17.96 -22.24
N ILE A 219 -16.08 -18.55 -21.04
CA ILE A 219 -17.15 -19.46 -20.57
C ILE A 219 -18.50 -18.73 -20.60
N TYR A 220 -18.58 -17.52 -20.08
CA TYR A 220 -19.81 -16.71 -20.11
C TYR A 220 -20.27 -16.45 -21.53
N ARG A 221 -19.38 -16.08 -22.46
CA ARG A 221 -19.72 -15.83 -23.87
C ARG A 221 -20.18 -17.10 -24.60
N LEU A 222 -19.50 -18.23 -24.37
CA LEU A 222 -19.81 -19.50 -25.03
C LEU A 222 -21.07 -20.17 -24.43
N ALA A 223 -21.09 -20.32 -23.10
CA ALA A 223 -22.15 -21.08 -22.44
C ALA A 223 -23.46 -20.31 -22.31
N VAL A 224 -23.39 -19.01 -21.90
CA VAL A 224 -24.58 -18.20 -21.63
C VAL A 224 -25.02 -17.39 -22.84
N LYS A 225 -24.09 -16.73 -23.53
CA LYS A 225 -24.42 -15.86 -24.69
C LYS A 225 -24.41 -16.58 -26.03
N LYS A 226 -23.88 -17.81 -26.11
CA LYS A 226 -23.74 -18.61 -27.33
C LYS A 226 -22.97 -17.88 -28.45
N GLN A 227 -21.94 -17.12 -28.10
CA GLN A 227 -21.17 -16.26 -28.99
C GLN A 227 -19.71 -16.72 -29.09
N VAL A 228 -19.33 -17.38 -30.18
CA VAL A 228 -17.96 -17.87 -30.44
C VAL A 228 -17.04 -16.75 -30.95
N ARG A 229 -17.54 -15.93 -31.92
CA ARG A 229 -16.72 -14.91 -32.60
C ARG A 229 -16.00 -13.95 -31.64
N PRO A 230 -16.63 -13.35 -30.58
CA PRO A 230 -15.93 -12.50 -29.64
C PRO A 230 -14.80 -13.22 -28.89
N VAL A 231 -14.99 -14.52 -28.60
CA VAL A 231 -13.97 -15.32 -27.88
C VAL A 231 -12.72 -15.50 -28.75
N LEU A 232 -12.92 -15.88 -30.03
CA LEU A 232 -11.82 -16.02 -30.99
C LEU A 232 -11.08 -14.68 -31.19
N MET A 233 -11.82 -13.58 -31.33
CA MET A 233 -11.21 -12.22 -31.44
C MET A 233 -10.44 -11.85 -30.20
N GLY A 234 -10.98 -12.13 -29.01
CA GLY A 234 -10.30 -11.87 -27.75
C GLY A 234 -9.01 -12.69 -27.61
N ALA A 235 -9.08 -14.00 -27.90
CA ALA A 235 -7.90 -14.88 -27.87
C ALA A 235 -6.83 -14.44 -28.87
N ALA A 236 -7.23 -14.08 -30.12
CA ALA A 236 -6.30 -13.56 -31.11
C ALA A 236 -5.64 -12.22 -30.65
N GLY A 237 -6.42 -11.32 -30.02
CA GLY A 237 -5.91 -10.07 -29.49
C GLY A 237 -4.91 -10.27 -28.34
N VAL A 238 -5.19 -11.20 -27.41
CA VAL A 238 -4.28 -11.56 -26.33
C VAL A 238 -2.98 -12.17 -26.87
N LEU A 239 -3.10 -13.11 -27.83
CA LEU A 239 -1.93 -13.74 -28.46
C LEU A 239 -1.06 -12.71 -29.21
N LEU A 240 -1.68 -11.84 -30.00
CA LEU A 240 -0.97 -10.79 -30.73
C LEU A 240 -0.23 -9.84 -29.76
N ALA A 241 -0.91 -9.40 -28.69
CA ALA A 241 -0.29 -8.53 -27.69
C ALA A 241 0.88 -9.22 -26.97
N ALA A 242 0.76 -10.51 -26.63
CA ALA A 242 1.82 -11.29 -26.03
C ALA A 242 3.04 -11.43 -26.96
N VAL A 243 2.81 -11.78 -28.24
CA VAL A 243 3.89 -11.90 -29.24
C VAL A 243 4.60 -10.57 -29.44
N LEU A 244 3.86 -9.46 -29.57
CA LEU A 244 4.44 -8.13 -29.70
C LEU A 244 5.22 -7.74 -28.43
N ALA A 245 4.71 -8.04 -27.24
CA ALA A 245 5.41 -7.74 -26.00
C ALA A 245 6.72 -8.54 -25.86
N VAL A 246 6.73 -9.83 -26.23
CA VAL A 246 7.96 -10.64 -26.25
C VAL A 246 8.97 -10.05 -27.24
N ALA A 247 8.54 -9.68 -28.44
CA ALA A 247 9.41 -9.09 -29.46
C ALA A 247 9.99 -7.74 -29.01
N LEU A 248 9.19 -6.89 -28.35
CA LEU A 248 9.61 -5.56 -27.91
C LEU A 248 10.46 -5.61 -26.62
N SER A 249 10.27 -6.60 -25.75
CA SER A 249 10.95 -6.70 -24.45
C SER A 249 12.30 -7.44 -24.49
N GLY A 250 12.76 -7.87 -25.67
CA GLY A 250 14.00 -8.64 -25.79
C GLY A 250 13.97 -9.99 -25.06
N GLY A 251 12.77 -10.56 -24.83
CA GLY A 251 12.60 -11.84 -24.13
C GLY A 251 12.14 -11.72 -22.68
N MET A 252 12.23 -10.56 -22.03
CA MET A 252 11.84 -10.37 -20.62
C MET A 252 10.45 -10.94 -20.29
N VAL A 253 9.47 -10.74 -21.18
CA VAL A 253 8.11 -11.24 -20.96
C VAL A 253 8.10 -12.77 -20.95
N LEU A 254 8.90 -13.42 -21.80
CA LEU A 254 9.02 -14.89 -21.86
C LEU A 254 9.68 -15.41 -20.57
N ASP A 255 10.79 -14.82 -20.14
CA ASP A 255 11.47 -15.19 -18.89
C ASP A 255 10.52 -15.07 -17.69
N ARG A 256 9.66 -14.03 -17.68
CA ARG A 256 8.66 -13.85 -16.63
C ARG A 256 7.54 -14.89 -16.67
N LEU A 257 7.15 -15.36 -17.85
CA LEU A 257 6.17 -16.43 -17.98
C LEU A 257 6.76 -17.78 -17.52
N GLU A 258 8.00 -18.09 -17.89
CA GLU A 258 8.71 -19.30 -17.47
C GLU A 258 8.96 -19.33 -15.95
N ALA A 259 9.17 -18.17 -15.34
CA ALA A 259 9.36 -18.01 -13.89
C ALA A 259 8.05 -18.17 -13.07
N ILE A 260 6.90 -18.51 -13.68
CA ILE A 260 5.66 -18.83 -12.97
C ILE A 260 5.75 -20.27 -12.45
N THR A 261 6.36 -20.43 -11.28
CA THR A 261 6.52 -21.72 -10.60
C THR A 261 6.12 -21.61 -9.14
N LEU A 262 5.76 -22.74 -8.53
CA LEU A 262 5.47 -22.81 -7.09
C LEU A 262 6.72 -22.64 -6.22
N GLU A 263 7.92 -22.81 -6.81
CA GLU A 263 9.21 -22.66 -6.14
C GLU A 263 9.80 -21.24 -6.28
N SER A 264 9.05 -20.32 -6.89
CA SER A 264 9.55 -18.96 -7.07
C SER A 264 9.85 -18.27 -5.74
N SER A 265 11.01 -17.62 -5.62
CA SER A 265 11.43 -16.89 -4.42
C SER A 265 10.40 -15.84 -3.97
N SER A 266 9.73 -15.21 -4.92
CA SER A 266 8.66 -14.24 -4.64
C SER A 266 7.41 -14.86 -4.00
N LEU A 267 7.03 -16.10 -4.36
CA LEU A 267 5.91 -16.80 -3.73
C LEU A 267 6.29 -17.27 -2.33
N ASN A 268 7.47 -17.89 -2.21
CA ASN A 268 7.98 -18.38 -0.91
C ASN A 268 8.18 -17.21 0.07
N GLY A 269 8.67 -16.05 -0.42
CA GLY A 269 8.77 -14.85 0.39
C GLY A 269 7.40 -14.38 0.91
N ARG A 270 6.38 -14.32 0.06
CA ARG A 270 5.02 -13.95 0.51
C ARG A 270 4.46 -14.91 1.54
N LEU A 271 4.64 -16.23 1.35
CA LEU A 271 4.20 -17.21 2.33
C LEU A 271 4.90 -17.02 3.68
N LEU A 272 6.22 -16.77 3.66
CA LEU A 272 7.00 -16.47 4.85
C LEU A 272 6.43 -15.22 5.57
N TYR A 273 6.27 -14.10 4.85
CA TYR A 273 5.74 -12.87 5.42
C TYR A 273 4.33 -13.04 6.00
N TYR A 274 3.47 -13.85 5.35
CA TYR A 274 2.11 -14.08 5.83
C TYR A 274 2.11 -14.90 7.12
N LEU A 275 2.97 -15.90 7.26
CA LEU A 275 3.08 -16.70 8.48
C LEU A 275 3.58 -15.84 9.64
N ASP A 276 4.65 -15.08 9.43
CA ASP A 276 5.20 -14.16 10.43
C ASP A 276 4.20 -13.03 10.78
N GLY A 277 3.48 -12.52 9.78
CA GLY A 277 2.43 -11.53 10.01
C GLY A 277 1.22 -12.07 10.77
N LEU A 278 0.86 -13.35 10.57
CA LEU A 278 -0.20 -14.00 11.35
C LEU A 278 0.24 -14.23 12.80
N GLU A 279 1.50 -14.56 13.04
CA GLU A 279 2.08 -14.65 14.39
C GLU A 279 2.03 -13.29 15.08
N LEU A 280 2.44 -12.21 14.40
CA LEU A 280 2.34 -10.85 14.94
C LEU A 280 0.89 -10.47 15.23
N LEU A 281 -0.06 -10.83 14.36
CA LEU A 281 -1.47 -10.57 14.56
C LEU A 281 -2.05 -11.34 15.74
N ALA A 282 -1.56 -12.57 16.00
CA ALA A 282 -1.97 -13.35 17.17
C ALA A 282 -1.51 -12.68 18.48
N GLN A 283 -0.31 -12.07 18.48
CA GLN A 283 0.22 -11.31 19.62
C GLN A 283 -0.48 -9.95 19.77
N HIS A 284 -0.93 -9.34 18.65
CA HIS A 284 -1.56 -8.01 18.61
C HIS A 284 -2.94 -8.04 17.92
N PRO A 285 -3.97 -8.73 18.47
CA PRO A 285 -5.26 -8.94 17.79
C PRO A 285 -6.05 -7.65 17.55
N PHE A 286 -5.71 -6.58 18.27
CA PHE A 286 -6.32 -5.24 18.10
C PHE A 286 -5.53 -4.35 17.13
N GLY A 287 -4.45 -4.86 16.53
CA GLY A 287 -3.59 -4.14 15.60
C GLY A 287 -2.48 -3.34 16.26
N VAL A 288 -1.52 -2.94 15.46
CA VAL A 288 -0.29 -2.23 15.90
C VAL A 288 -0.22 -0.78 15.38
N GLY A 289 -1.30 -0.32 14.74
CA GLY A 289 -1.34 0.96 14.03
C GLY A 289 -0.66 0.89 12.66
N ARG A 290 -1.09 1.78 11.75
CA ARG A 290 -0.48 1.87 10.42
C ARG A 290 1.03 2.13 10.53
N GLY A 291 1.81 1.36 9.78
CA GLY A 291 3.27 1.41 9.77
C GLY A 291 3.93 0.63 10.91
N GLY A 292 3.21 0.23 11.96
CA GLY A 292 3.77 -0.53 13.09
C GLY A 292 4.36 -1.88 12.68
N TYR A 293 3.80 -2.52 11.66
CA TYR A 293 4.32 -3.78 11.12
C TYR A 293 5.81 -3.69 10.75
N LEU A 294 6.26 -2.61 10.10
CA LEU A 294 7.66 -2.42 9.72
C LEU A 294 8.61 -2.52 10.92
N TYR A 295 8.25 -1.92 12.03
CA TYR A 295 9.10 -1.85 13.23
C TYR A 295 9.03 -3.12 14.09
N LEU A 296 7.94 -3.86 14.00
CA LEU A 296 7.74 -5.10 14.78
C LEU A 296 8.20 -6.37 14.06
N GLN A 297 8.56 -6.30 12.77
CA GLN A 297 9.07 -7.44 12.01
C GLN A 297 10.21 -8.17 12.71
N PRO A 298 11.26 -7.50 13.25
CA PRO A 298 12.40 -8.17 13.87
C PRO A 298 12.02 -9.14 14.99
N ILE A 299 10.91 -8.89 15.67
CA ILE A 299 10.44 -9.71 16.81
C ILE A 299 9.90 -11.05 16.35
N VAL A 300 9.20 -11.09 15.21
CA VAL A 300 8.48 -12.28 14.72
C VAL A 300 9.10 -12.90 13.48
N GLN A 301 9.95 -12.18 12.74
CA GLN A 301 10.48 -12.65 11.46
C GLN A 301 11.26 -13.94 11.62
N THR A 302 11.00 -14.87 10.69
CA THR A 302 11.67 -16.17 10.61
C THR A 302 12.59 -16.29 9.39
N GLY A 303 13.00 -15.14 8.82
CA GLY A 303 13.95 -15.03 7.72
C GLY A 303 14.38 -13.58 7.47
N PRO A 304 15.44 -13.37 6.65
CA PRO A 304 16.02 -12.06 6.38
C PRO A 304 15.18 -11.25 5.38
N TYR A 305 14.25 -10.43 5.86
CA TYR A 305 13.48 -9.52 5.04
C TYR A 305 13.14 -8.23 5.80
N ILE A 306 12.92 -7.12 5.07
CA ILE A 306 12.40 -5.86 5.60
C ILE A 306 11.33 -5.36 4.62
N LEU A 307 10.09 -5.19 5.11
CA LEU A 307 8.94 -4.82 4.30
C LEU A 307 8.14 -3.69 4.93
N LYS A 308 7.79 -2.69 4.12
CA LYS A 308 6.84 -1.63 4.54
C LYS A 308 5.40 -2.14 4.59
N SER A 309 5.06 -3.12 3.75
CA SER A 309 3.71 -3.71 3.64
C SER A 309 3.82 -5.21 3.39
N ILE A 310 2.93 -5.99 3.97
CA ILE A 310 2.97 -7.47 3.95
C ILE A 310 2.55 -8.10 2.61
N HIS A 311 2.29 -7.33 1.55
CA HIS A 311 1.79 -7.80 0.26
C HIS A 311 0.47 -8.59 0.33
N ASN A 312 -0.42 -8.21 1.24
CA ASN A 312 -1.80 -8.69 1.35
C ASN A 312 -2.61 -7.62 2.09
N GLU A 313 -3.53 -6.96 1.40
CA GLU A 313 -4.28 -5.83 1.96
C GLU A 313 -5.17 -6.22 3.14
N TYR A 314 -5.72 -7.43 3.13
CA TYR A 314 -6.60 -7.88 4.21
C TYR A 314 -5.81 -8.15 5.49
N LEU A 315 -4.65 -8.80 5.35
CA LEU A 315 -3.74 -9.02 6.48
C LEU A 315 -3.10 -7.70 6.93
N GLN A 316 -2.73 -6.81 6.00
CA GLN A 316 -2.23 -5.47 6.34
C GLN A 316 -3.27 -4.68 7.12
N ALA A 317 -4.53 -4.67 6.67
CA ALA A 317 -5.60 -4.00 7.41
C ALA A 317 -5.84 -4.60 8.80
N ALA A 318 -5.64 -5.92 8.95
CA ALA A 318 -5.72 -6.59 10.25
C ALA A 318 -4.54 -6.23 11.15
N LEU A 319 -3.34 -6.14 10.62
CA LEU A 319 -2.15 -5.69 11.37
C LEU A 319 -2.28 -4.22 11.78
N ASP A 320 -2.76 -3.36 10.87
CA ASP A 320 -2.91 -1.93 11.14
C ASP A 320 -4.05 -1.60 12.11
N GLY A 321 -5.21 -2.27 11.98
CA GLY A 321 -6.45 -1.89 12.66
C GLY A 321 -7.13 -3.02 13.47
N GLY A 322 -6.42 -4.13 13.68
CA GLY A 322 -6.92 -5.33 14.34
C GLY A 322 -7.68 -6.28 13.40
N ILE A 323 -7.90 -7.51 13.86
CA ILE A 323 -8.58 -8.57 13.10
C ILE A 323 -9.89 -8.08 12.50
N LEU A 324 -10.64 -7.27 13.26
CA LEU A 324 -11.92 -6.70 12.79
C LEU A 324 -11.72 -5.82 11.54
N SER A 325 -10.65 -5.06 11.47
CA SER A 325 -10.36 -4.22 10.29
C SER A 325 -10.15 -5.06 9.03
N GLY A 326 -9.39 -6.16 9.11
CA GLY A 326 -9.24 -7.09 7.99
C GLY A 326 -10.57 -7.71 7.55
N VAL A 327 -11.39 -8.14 8.50
CA VAL A 327 -12.74 -8.67 8.22
C VAL A 327 -13.65 -7.61 7.58
N LEU A 328 -13.62 -6.36 8.06
CA LEU A 328 -14.40 -5.27 7.49
C LEU A 328 -13.98 -4.93 6.06
N LEU A 329 -12.67 -4.95 5.76
CA LEU A 329 -12.17 -4.73 4.40
C LEU A 329 -12.59 -5.88 3.47
N LEU A 330 -12.49 -7.12 3.91
CA LEU A 330 -12.97 -8.28 3.15
C LEU A 330 -14.49 -8.19 2.90
N ALA A 331 -15.26 -7.82 3.92
CA ALA A 331 -16.70 -7.61 3.81
C ALA A 331 -17.03 -6.46 2.84
N LEU A 332 -16.24 -5.38 2.84
CA LEU A 332 -16.39 -4.27 1.91
C LEU A 332 -16.24 -4.76 0.45
N VAL A 333 -15.15 -5.46 0.15
CA VAL A 333 -14.91 -6.03 -1.19
C VAL A 333 -16.03 -7.02 -1.56
N TYR A 334 -16.39 -7.92 -0.66
CA TYR A 334 -17.48 -8.88 -0.88
C TYR A 334 -18.79 -8.18 -1.24
N VAL A 335 -19.19 -7.17 -0.47
CA VAL A 335 -20.42 -6.41 -0.74
C VAL A 335 -20.36 -5.72 -2.09
N VAL A 336 -19.25 -5.09 -2.45
CA VAL A 336 -19.09 -4.41 -3.76
C VAL A 336 -19.22 -5.40 -4.92
N VAL A 337 -18.59 -6.56 -4.80
CA VAL A 337 -18.62 -7.61 -5.85
C VAL A 337 -19.99 -8.26 -5.98
N PHE A 338 -20.66 -8.55 -4.88
CA PHE A 338 -21.88 -9.36 -4.90
C PHE A 338 -23.20 -8.57 -4.75
N HIS A 339 -23.12 -7.22 -4.67
CA HIS A 339 -24.32 -6.40 -4.61
C HIS A 339 -25.17 -6.55 -5.87
N ARG A 340 -26.47 -6.80 -5.70
CA ARG A 340 -27.38 -7.17 -6.81
C ARG A 340 -27.50 -6.09 -7.88
N ASP A 341 -27.48 -4.82 -7.47
CA ASP A 341 -27.68 -3.68 -8.36
C ASP A 341 -26.39 -3.19 -9.04
N THR A 342 -25.22 -3.80 -8.73
CA THR A 342 -23.95 -3.46 -9.35
C THR A 342 -23.88 -4.11 -10.75
N PRO A 343 -23.66 -3.35 -11.84
CA PRO A 343 -23.51 -3.90 -13.18
C PRO A 343 -22.37 -4.92 -13.27
N LEU A 344 -22.51 -5.93 -14.13
CA LEU A 344 -21.55 -7.02 -14.26
C LEU A 344 -20.11 -6.55 -14.51
N ARG A 345 -19.93 -5.49 -15.31
CA ARG A 345 -18.59 -4.92 -15.58
C ARG A 345 -17.93 -4.32 -14.32
N GLU A 346 -18.73 -3.68 -13.49
CA GLU A 346 -18.28 -3.07 -12.22
C GLU A 346 -17.96 -4.17 -11.19
N ARG A 347 -18.78 -5.25 -11.14
CA ARG A 347 -18.47 -6.44 -10.33
C ARG A 347 -17.17 -7.10 -10.77
N ALA A 348 -16.93 -7.24 -12.08
CA ALA A 348 -15.71 -7.82 -12.61
C ALA A 348 -14.49 -6.96 -12.23
N ALA A 349 -14.58 -5.63 -12.37
CA ALA A 349 -13.54 -4.70 -11.95
C ALA A 349 -13.24 -4.81 -10.45
N ALA A 350 -14.29 -4.82 -9.60
CA ALA A 350 -14.15 -4.96 -8.16
C ALA A 350 -13.57 -6.34 -7.76
N ALA A 351 -13.96 -7.41 -8.46
CA ALA A 351 -13.41 -8.75 -8.22
C ALA A 351 -11.92 -8.83 -8.55
N LEU A 352 -11.48 -8.21 -9.66
CA LEU A 352 -10.05 -8.13 -10.02
C LEU A 352 -9.26 -7.39 -8.94
N LEU A 353 -9.76 -6.24 -8.47
CA LEU A 353 -9.16 -5.46 -7.39
C LEU A 353 -9.07 -6.29 -6.11
N GLY A 354 -10.16 -6.91 -5.69
CA GLY A 354 -10.22 -7.69 -4.46
C GLY A 354 -9.37 -8.98 -4.50
N LEU A 355 -9.29 -9.65 -5.64
CA LEU A 355 -8.47 -10.86 -5.78
C LEU A 355 -6.97 -10.54 -5.78
N HIS A 356 -6.53 -9.46 -6.45
CA HIS A 356 -5.13 -9.10 -6.44
C HIS A 356 -4.68 -8.55 -5.07
N ALA A 357 -5.57 -7.87 -4.35
CA ALA A 357 -5.35 -7.41 -2.98
C ALA A 357 -5.02 -8.55 -1.98
N CYS A 358 -5.30 -9.83 -2.32
CA CYS A 358 -4.85 -10.99 -1.54
C CYS A 358 -3.34 -11.24 -1.64
N ILE A 359 -2.68 -10.69 -2.66
CA ILE A 359 -1.28 -11.00 -2.97
C ILE A 359 -0.40 -9.76 -3.16
N ASP A 360 -0.98 -8.55 -3.04
CA ASP A 360 -0.23 -7.30 -3.14
C ASP A 360 -0.88 -6.17 -2.30
N PHE A 361 -0.25 -4.98 -2.24
CA PHE A 361 -0.67 -3.81 -1.45
C PHE A 361 -1.36 -2.73 -2.31
N ASP A 362 -2.33 -3.14 -3.15
CA ASP A 362 -2.94 -2.28 -4.17
C ASP A 362 -3.70 -1.08 -3.60
N PHE A 363 -4.32 -1.20 -2.41
CA PHE A 363 -5.11 -0.12 -1.81
C PHE A 363 -4.25 0.92 -1.08
N GLN A 364 -2.95 0.69 -0.96
CA GLN A 364 -2.00 1.76 -0.60
C GLN A 364 -1.95 2.83 -1.71
N PHE A 365 -2.24 2.46 -2.95
CA PHE A 365 -2.52 3.38 -4.04
C PHE A 365 -3.98 3.84 -3.95
N PHE A 366 -4.20 5.01 -3.38
CA PHE A 366 -5.54 5.50 -3.05
C PHE A 366 -6.49 5.55 -4.25
N ALA A 367 -5.97 5.78 -5.46
CA ALA A 367 -6.75 5.73 -6.69
C ALA A 367 -7.40 4.35 -6.92
N MET A 368 -6.73 3.25 -6.53
CA MET A 368 -7.25 1.89 -6.66
C MET A 368 -8.39 1.63 -5.67
N LEU A 369 -8.25 2.12 -4.43
CA LEU A 369 -9.34 2.10 -3.44
C LEU A 369 -10.53 2.94 -3.91
N CYS A 370 -10.28 4.15 -4.45
CA CYS A 370 -11.33 4.99 -5.04
C CYS A 370 -12.06 4.27 -6.19
N LEU A 371 -11.34 3.52 -7.02
CA LEU A 371 -11.92 2.76 -8.13
C LEU A 371 -12.82 1.61 -7.62
N LEU A 372 -12.38 0.88 -6.60
CA LEU A 372 -13.21 -0.11 -5.89
C LEU A 372 -14.50 0.53 -5.35
N LEU A 373 -14.36 1.65 -4.65
CA LEU A 373 -15.48 2.36 -4.02
C LEU A 373 -16.44 2.92 -5.08
N LEU A 374 -15.94 3.40 -6.21
CA LEU A 374 -16.78 3.88 -7.31
C LEU A 374 -17.62 2.77 -7.92
N CYS A 375 -17.12 1.53 -7.98
CA CYS A 375 -17.89 0.33 -8.34
C CYS A 375 -18.97 0.01 -7.28
N GLY A 376 -18.72 0.32 -6.01
CA GLY A 376 -19.58 -0.04 -4.88
C GLY A 376 -20.77 0.90 -4.61
N VAL A 377 -20.90 2.00 -5.34
CA VAL A 377 -22.01 2.98 -5.14
C VAL A 377 -23.29 2.50 -5.82
N GLY A 378 -23.80 1.31 -5.52
CA GLY A 378 -25.07 0.78 -6.04
C GLY A 378 -26.27 1.01 -5.11
N GLY A 379 -27.48 0.73 -5.62
CA GLY A 379 -28.72 0.58 -4.84
C GLY A 379 -29.50 1.86 -4.54
N GLU A 380 -30.56 1.68 -3.74
CA GLU A 380 -31.44 2.76 -3.29
C GLU A 380 -30.69 3.77 -2.42
N ARG A 381 -31.13 5.01 -2.49
CA ARG A 381 -30.51 6.13 -1.76
C ARG A 381 -31.51 6.80 -0.84
N ARG A 382 -31.02 7.22 0.31
CA ARG A 382 -31.77 8.03 1.28
C ARG A 382 -31.08 9.39 1.41
N THR A 383 -31.83 10.46 1.28
CA THR A 383 -31.32 11.80 1.58
C THR A 383 -31.71 12.17 3.01
N VAL A 384 -30.70 12.44 3.83
CA VAL A 384 -30.87 12.92 5.21
C VAL A 384 -30.73 14.42 5.18
N ALA A 385 -31.79 15.14 5.60
CA ALA A 385 -31.76 16.60 5.69
C ALA A 385 -30.73 17.05 6.73
N VAL A 386 -29.89 18.01 6.39
CA VAL A 386 -28.83 18.54 7.25
C VAL A 386 -28.88 20.07 7.25
N LYS A 387 -28.59 20.68 8.41
CA LYS A 387 -28.54 22.15 8.52
C LYS A 387 -27.35 22.69 7.69
N LYS A 388 -27.65 23.52 6.70
CA LYS A 388 -26.65 24.07 5.74
C LYS A 388 -25.41 24.71 6.38
N PRO A 389 -25.54 25.59 7.41
CA PRO A 389 -24.36 26.21 8.01
C PRO A 389 -23.46 25.19 8.73
N ALA A 390 -24.05 24.19 9.40
CA ALA A 390 -23.29 23.14 10.08
C ALA A 390 -22.48 22.29 9.08
N VAL A 391 -23.03 22.00 7.91
CA VAL A 391 -22.34 21.24 6.86
C VAL A 391 -21.15 21.99 6.31
N LEU A 392 -21.31 23.30 6.03
CA LEU A 392 -20.20 24.11 5.54
C LEU A 392 -19.09 24.26 6.58
N ALA A 393 -19.47 24.44 7.86
CA ALA A 393 -18.51 24.48 8.95
C ALA A 393 -17.74 23.14 9.09
N ALA A 394 -18.47 22.00 9.12
CA ALA A 394 -17.86 20.68 9.20
C ALA A 394 -16.95 20.37 7.99
N GLY A 395 -17.42 20.68 6.78
CA GLY A 395 -16.62 20.52 5.57
C GLY A 395 -15.37 21.41 5.57
N GLY A 396 -15.48 22.66 6.05
CA GLY A 396 -14.35 23.56 6.22
C GLY A 396 -13.34 23.07 7.26
N VAL A 397 -13.81 22.58 8.40
CA VAL A 397 -12.94 21.99 9.44
C VAL A 397 -12.22 20.75 8.91
N LEU A 398 -12.94 19.82 8.26
CA LEU A 398 -12.32 18.63 7.67
C LEU A 398 -11.29 18.99 6.59
N ALA A 399 -11.61 19.95 5.73
CA ALA A 399 -10.67 20.41 4.72
C ALA A 399 -9.43 21.05 5.34
N ALA A 400 -9.57 21.84 6.41
CA ALA A 400 -8.45 22.42 7.14
C ALA A 400 -7.59 21.34 7.81
N VAL A 401 -8.19 20.33 8.46
CA VAL A 401 -7.46 19.21 9.06
C VAL A 401 -6.64 18.49 7.99
N PHE A 402 -7.25 18.11 6.87
CA PHE A 402 -6.51 17.44 5.80
C PHE A 402 -5.42 18.31 5.18
N ALA A 403 -5.65 19.62 5.02
CA ALA A 403 -4.64 20.55 4.55
C ALA A 403 -3.45 20.67 5.51
N CYS A 404 -3.71 20.69 6.83
CA CYS A 404 -2.65 20.68 7.85
C CYS A 404 -1.79 19.44 7.74
N PHE A 405 -2.37 18.25 7.51
CA PHE A 405 -1.61 17.02 7.33
C PHE A 405 -0.98 16.89 5.93
N THR A 406 -1.50 17.57 4.92
CA THR A 406 -0.86 17.61 3.59
C THR A 406 0.53 18.25 3.66
N LEU A 407 0.71 19.27 4.51
CA LEU A 407 1.93 20.06 4.54
C LEU A 407 3.17 19.29 5.01
N PRO A 408 3.20 18.61 6.17
CA PRO A 408 4.39 17.87 6.61
C PRO A 408 4.80 16.76 5.64
N TYR A 409 3.85 15.96 5.13
CA TYR A 409 4.17 14.90 4.18
C TYR A 409 4.54 15.43 2.79
N GLY A 410 4.03 16.60 2.39
CA GLY A 410 4.47 17.29 1.18
C GLY A 410 5.90 17.82 1.32
N LEU A 411 6.25 18.43 2.46
CA LEU A 411 7.61 18.90 2.74
C LEU A 411 8.61 17.74 2.74
N SER A 412 8.27 16.61 3.38
CA SER A 412 9.06 15.38 3.35
C SER A 412 9.28 14.91 1.91
N PHE A 413 8.22 14.77 1.11
CA PHE A 413 8.31 14.35 -0.28
C PHE A 413 9.25 15.22 -1.13
N PHE A 414 9.27 16.54 -0.87
CA PHE A 414 10.18 17.47 -1.55
C PHE A 414 11.56 17.64 -0.87
N GLY A 415 11.91 16.77 0.06
CA GLY A 415 13.23 16.72 0.69
C GLY A 415 13.45 17.72 1.83
N ASN A 416 12.41 18.40 2.29
CA ASN A 416 12.50 19.28 3.47
C ASN A 416 12.14 18.53 4.76
N SER A 417 12.99 17.59 5.16
CA SER A 417 12.80 16.78 6.38
C SER A 417 12.73 17.63 7.65
N ARG A 418 13.50 18.72 7.72
CA ARG A 418 13.47 19.64 8.87
C ARG A 418 12.10 20.30 9.05
N GLY A 419 11.53 20.83 7.98
CA GLY A 419 10.19 21.43 7.99
C GLY A 419 9.10 20.41 8.29
N ALA A 420 9.21 19.21 7.71
CA ALA A 420 8.27 18.11 7.93
C ALA A 420 8.23 17.69 9.41
N TYR A 421 9.38 17.39 9.99
CA TYR A 421 9.51 17.02 11.40
C TYR A 421 9.06 18.14 12.35
N ALA A 422 9.43 19.39 12.09
CA ALA A 422 9.03 20.52 12.93
C ALA A 422 7.49 20.70 12.97
N LEU A 423 6.78 20.38 11.89
CA LEU A 423 5.32 20.46 11.83
C LEU A 423 4.63 19.24 12.45
N TRP A 424 5.23 18.04 12.36
CA TRP A 424 4.62 16.81 12.83
C TRP A 424 5.66 15.83 13.42
N PRO A 425 6.19 16.11 14.64
CA PRO A 425 7.26 15.31 15.27
C PRO A 425 6.77 13.95 15.82
N PHE A 426 5.46 13.70 15.82
CA PHE A 426 4.86 12.47 16.36
C PHE A 426 4.86 11.30 15.37
N ASP A 427 5.26 11.54 14.12
CA ASP A 427 5.39 10.52 13.08
C ASP A 427 6.83 10.02 13.04
N LEU A 428 6.99 8.74 13.35
CA LEU A 428 8.31 8.10 13.43
C LEU A 428 9.04 8.13 12.09
N SER A 429 8.33 7.99 10.97
CA SER A 429 8.97 8.02 9.65
C SER A 429 9.54 9.40 9.30
N LEU A 430 8.84 10.49 9.69
CA LEU A 430 9.34 11.86 9.50
C LEU A 430 10.50 12.17 10.45
N ALA A 431 10.46 11.64 11.67
CA ALA A 431 11.55 11.78 12.63
C ALA A 431 12.82 11.05 12.15
N GLU A 432 12.68 9.82 11.66
CA GLU A 432 13.79 9.05 11.09
C GLU A 432 14.36 9.69 9.82
N GLU A 433 13.51 10.22 8.94
CA GLU A 433 13.95 10.97 7.76
C GLU A 433 14.75 12.23 8.16
N ARG A 434 14.31 12.94 9.21
CA ARG A 434 15.05 14.09 9.74
C ARG A 434 16.37 13.65 10.35
N LEU A 435 16.39 12.57 11.13
CA LEU A 435 17.59 11.99 11.72
C LEU A 435 18.63 11.63 10.66
N GLN A 436 18.20 10.97 9.60
CA GLN A 436 19.04 10.55 8.48
C GLN A 436 19.65 11.73 7.71
N ALA A 437 18.91 12.84 7.61
CA ALA A 437 19.34 14.07 6.94
C ALA A 437 20.14 15.02 7.85
N CYS A 438 20.32 14.69 9.14
CA CYS A 438 21.03 15.53 10.09
C CYS A 438 22.53 15.27 10.00
N ALA A 439 23.31 16.32 9.74
CA ALA A 439 24.76 16.24 9.68
C ALA A 439 25.43 16.56 11.03
N ASP A 440 24.73 17.25 11.92
CA ASP A 440 25.19 17.59 13.26
C ASP A 440 24.89 16.45 14.22
N LEU A 441 25.91 15.93 14.90
CA LEU A 441 25.79 14.77 15.78
C LEU A 441 25.05 15.07 17.07
N GLU A 442 25.11 16.30 17.58
CA GLU A 442 24.39 16.71 18.77
C GLU A 442 22.90 16.86 18.48
N GLU A 443 22.52 17.58 17.39
CA GLU A 443 21.11 17.67 16.94
C GLU A 443 20.56 16.27 16.60
N ALA A 444 21.35 15.41 15.95
CA ALA A 444 20.96 14.03 15.64
C ALA A 444 20.66 13.22 16.91
N GLY A 445 21.48 13.39 17.95
CA GLY A 445 21.27 12.74 19.24
C GLY A 445 19.99 13.18 19.95
N GLU A 446 19.66 14.48 19.91
CA GLU A 446 18.39 14.97 20.45
C GLU A 446 17.17 14.37 19.73
N ILE A 447 17.25 14.23 18.40
CA ILE A 447 16.21 13.59 17.60
C ILE A 447 16.13 12.10 17.93
N ALA A 448 17.26 11.40 18.03
CA ALA A 448 17.31 10.00 18.40
C ALA A 448 16.70 9.76 19.79
N ASP A 449 17.01 10.60 20.77
CA ASP A 449 16.40 10.55 22.11
C ASP A 449 14.89 10.81 22.05
N ALA A 450 14.42 11.71 21.17
CA ALA A 450 12.99 11.94 20.99
C ALA A 450 12.29 10.73 20.37
N ILE A 451 12.93 10.05 19.41
CA ILE A 451 12.46 8.79 18.83
C ILE A 451 12.41 7.69 19.91
N LEU A 452 13.49 7.50 20.66
CA LEU A 452 13.60 6.44 21.68
C LEU A 452 12.65 6.64 22.87
N ARG A 453 12.19 7.87 23.14
CA ARG A 453 11.08 8.11 24.06
C ARG A 453 9.72 7.63 23.54
N GLN A 454 9.53 7.54 22.22
CA GLN A 454 8.30 7.01 21.64
C GLN A 454 8.36 5.49 21.48
N THR A 455 9.47 4.96 21.00
CA THR A 455 9.67 3.53 20.76
C THR A 455 11.14 3.15 20.76
N SER A 456 11.47 1.99 21.33
CA SER A 456 12.81 1.39 21.24
C SER A 456 13.05 0.64 19.91
N LEU A 457 12.10 0.66 18.98
CA LEU A 457 12.13 -0.16 17.76
C LEU A 457 12.81 0.54 16.57
N SER A 458 13.42 1.72 16.75
CA SER A 458 14.11 2.42 15.67
C SER A 458 15.59 2.02 15.63
N MET A 459 15.95 1.26 14.59
CA MET A 459 17.35 0.92 14.31
C MET A 459 18.21 2.17 14.12
N LEU A 460 17.68 3.16 13.42
CA LEU A 460 18.40 4.40 13.09
C LEU A 460 18.71 5.23 14.33
N ALA A 461 17.79 5.26 15.29
CA ALA A 461 18.01 5.97 16.55
C ALA A 461 19.12 5.29 17.39
N TRP A 462 19.13 3.96 17.47
CA TRP A 462 20.19 3.24 18.16
C TRP A 462 21.55 3.38 17.48
N ASP A 463 21.60 3.39 16.15
CA ASP A 463 22.84 3.63 15.40
C ASP A 463 23.39 5.05 15.64
N CYS A 464 22.52 6.04 15.69
CA CYS A 464 22.89 7.41 16.07
C CYS A 464 23.44 7.50 17.50
N LYS A 465 22.80 6.85 18.48
CA LYS A 465 23.28 6.79 19.87
C LYS A 465 24.64 6.08 19.97
N PHE A 466 24.83 5.02 19.19
CA PHE A 466 26.12 4.35 19.06
C PHE A 466 27.20 5.32 18.52
N ALA A 467 26.90 6.10 17.48
CA ALA A 467 27.83 7.06 16.92
C ALA A 467 28.22 8.17 17.94
N GLN A 468 27.29 8.63 18.77
CA GLN A 468 27.57 9.57 19.86
C GLN A 468 28.52 8.97 20.90
N ALA A 469 28.20 7.76 21.39
CA ALA A 469 29.05 7.07 22.38
C ALA A 469 30.46 6.78 21.81
N ALA A 470 30.54 6.47 20.50
CA ALA A 470 31.85 6.26 19.86
C ALA A 470 32.68 7.55 19.78
N ALA A 471 32.06 8.70 19.57
CA ALA A 471 32.76 9.99 19.59
C ALA A 471 33.31 10.33 20.96
N GLU A 472 32.69 9.83 22.02
CA GLU A 472 33.09 10.02 23.42
C GLU A 472 34.01 8.90 23.95
N ALA A 473 34.26 7.86 23.14
CA ALA A 473 34.94 6.63 23.52
C ALA A 473 34.27 5.91 24.72
N ASP A 474 32.95 6.04 24.89
CA ASP A 474 32.17 5.37 25.93
C ASP A 474 31.84 3.94 25.51
N TYR A 475 32.77 3.02 25.78
CA TYR A 475 32.64 1.60 25.38
C TYR A 475 31.42 0.90 26.01
N PRO A 476 31.05 1.11 27.28
CA PRO A 476 29.82 0.57 27.87
C PRO A 476 28.55 0.99 27.12
N ALA A 477 28.43 2.28 26.80
CA ALA A 477 27.29 2.78 26.03
C ALA A 477 27.31 2.26 24.59
N MET A 478 28.47 2.23 23.91
CA MET A 478 28.64 1.66 22.59
C MET A 478 28.14 0.20 22.53
N ALA A 479 28.58 -0.63 23.48
CA ALA A 479 28.21 -2.05 23.55
C ALA A 479 26.69 -2.20 23.75
N THR A 480 26.11 -1.40 24.67
CA THR A 480 24.68 -1.42 24.93
C THR A 480 23.86 -1.02 23.70
N TYR A 481 24.21 0.08 23.03
CA TYR A 481 23.45 0.58 21.87
C TYR A 481 23.61 -0.33 20.65
N ARG A 482 24.81 -0.91 20.43
CA ARG A 482 25.02 -1.88 19.34
C ARG A 482 24.23 -3.18 19.59
N TYR A 483 24.06 -3.62 20.81
CA TYR A 483 23.21 -4.77 21.13
C TYR A 483 21.74 -4.47 20.88
N GLN A 484 21.22 -3.27 21.21
CA GLN A 484 19.85 -2.87 20.87
C GLN A 484 19.63 -2.84 19.35
N TYR A 485 20.61 -2.34 18.60
CA TYR A 485 20.58 -2.37 17.13
C TYR A 485 20.59 -3.81 16.59
N LEU A 486 21.40 -4.70 17.17
CA LEU A 486 21.48 -6.10 16.77
C LEU A 486 20.14 -6.84 16.93
N GLN A 487 19.42 -6.61 18.02
CA GLN A 487 18.10 -7.21 18.25
C GLN A 487 17.09 -6.83 17.17
N LEU A 488 17.24 -5.67 16.55
CA LEU A 488 16.40 -5.18 15.45
C LEU A 488 16.91 -5.61 14.06
N ASN A 489 18.11 -6.21 13.99
CA ASN A 489 18.73 -6.73 12.76
C ASN A 489 19.22 -8.17 12.91
N PRO A 490 18.37 -9.11 13.38
CA PRO A 490 18.82 -10.42 13.85
C PRO A 490 19.33 -11.35 12.74
N TYR A 491 19.14 -11.02 11.47
CA TYR A 491 19.59 -11.82 10.31
C TYR A 491 20.80 -11.24 9.57
N ARG A 492 21.49 -10.21 10.14
CA ARG A 492 22.64 -9.58 9.53
C ARG A 492 23.95 -10.09 10.13
N PRO A 493 24.71 -10.97 9.42
CA PRO A 493 25.99 -11.51 9.92
C PRO A 493 26.98 -10.43 10.31
N GLU A 494 27.03 -9.32 9.56
CA GLU A 494 27.94 -8.22 9.77
C GLU A 494 27.75 -7.58 11.16
N VAL A 495 26.49 -7.43 11.60
CA VAL A 495 26.17 -6.82 12.88
C VAL A 495 26.62 -7.69 14.06
N TYR A 496 26.51 -9.01 13.95
CA TYR A 496 27.06 -9.93 14.95
C TYR A 496 28.59 -9.85 15.04
N GLN A 497 29.27 -9.78 13.88
CA GLN A 497 30.73 -9.65 13.83
C GLN A 497 31.19 -8.33 14.40
N GLU A 498 30.53 -7.21 14.07
CA GLU A 498 30.79 -5.89 14.63
C GLU A 498 30.58 -5.90 16.15
N MET A 499 29.48 -6.46 16.64
CA MET A 499 29.19 -6.56 18.08
C MET A 499 30.29 -7.34 18.82
N THR A 500 30.68 -8.51 18.30
CA THR A 500 31.72 -9.32 18.92
C THR A 500 33.07 -8.59 18.96
N THR A 501 33.47 -7.95 17.84
CA THR A 501 34.72 -7.20 17.76
C THR A 501 34.68 -5.97 18.70
N LEU A 502 33.54 -5.31 18.84
CA LEU A 502 33.35 -4.24 19.80
C LEU A 502 33.57 -4.70 21.25
N LEU A 503 32.99 -5.86 21.61
CA LEU A 503 33.14 -6.42 22.96
C LEU A 503 34.58 -6.82 23.26
N GLU A 504 35.30 -7.47 22.33
CA GLU A 504 36.72 -7.79 22.45
C GLU A 504 37.57 -6.52 22.69
N ASN A 505 37.31 -5.46 21.90
CA ASN A 505 38.01 -4.19 22.09
C ASN A 505 37.65 -3.51 23.40
N ALA A 506 36.40 -3.56 23.83
CA ALA A 506 35.92 -2.95 25.05
C ALA A 506 36.54 -3.60 26.29
N CYS A 507 36.73 -4.92 26.33
CA CYS A 507 37.43 -5.62 27.39
C CYS A 507 38.86 -5.09 27.60
N VAL A 508 39.54 -4.69 26.51
CA VAL A 508 40.91 -4.16 26.56
C VAL A 508 40.94 -2.66 26.90
N GLN A 509 40.05 -1.87 26.32
CA GLN A 509 40.08 -0.39 26.38
C GLN A 509 39.37 0.18 27.62
N ALA A 510 38.37 -0.50 28.14
CA ALA A 510 37.53 -0.09 29.26
C ALA A 510 37.21 -1.30 30.17
N PRO A 511 38.23 -1.88 30.85
CA PRO A 511 38.07 -3.12 31.63
C PRO A 511 37.11 -3.00 32.82
N GLU A 512 36.79 -1.78 33.26
CA GLU A 512 35.81 -1.51 34.31
C GLU A 512 34.38 -1.93 33.91
N GLY A 513 34.11 -2.08 32.62
CA GLY A 513 32.82 -2.56 32.06
C GLY A 513 32.75 -4.09 31.84
N LEU A 514 33.74 -4.87 32.29
CA LEU A 514 33.88 -6.29 31.95
C LEU A 514 32.61 -7.10 32.22
N GLU A 515 31.95 -6.96 33.35
CA GLU A 515 30.71 -7.66 33.70
C GLU A 515 29.58 -7.38 32.70
N LEU A 516 29.47 -6.13 32.24
CA LEU A 516 28.50 -5.77 31.18
C LEU A 516 28.86 -6.44 29.87
N TYR A 517 30.14 -6.45 29.46
CA TYR A 517 30.57 -7.03 28.20
C TYR A 517 30.37 -8.53 28.18
N GLN A 518 30.63 -9.24 29.26
CA GLN A 518 30.35 -10.66 29.43
C GLN A 518 28.85 -10.96 29.31
N THR A 519 28.02 -10.17 29.99
CA THR A 519 26.55 -10.30 29.90
C THR A 519 26.07 -10.10 28.46
N LEU A 520 26.58 -9.07 27.77
CA LEU A 520 26.19 -8.80 26.37
C LEU A 520 26.73 -9.87 25.41
N ALA A 521 27.90 -10.46 25.66
CA ALA A 521 28.44 -11.57 24.89
C ALA A 521 27.53 -12.81 25.01
N GLU A 522 27.15 -13.17 26.25
CA GLU A 522 26.19 -14.26 26.49
C GLU A 522 24.85 -14.01 25.81
N GLN A 523 24.27 -12.81 25.97
CA GLN A 523 23.00 -12.44 25.32
C GLN A 523 23.11 -12.46 23.79
N THR A 524 24.26 -12.06 23.22
CA THR A 524 24.50 -12.12 21.77
C THR A 524 24.56 -13.57 21.27
N ALA A 525 25.20 -14.47 22.01
CA ALA A 525 25.24 -15.90 21.70
C ALA A 525 23.85 -16.52 21.77
N VAL A 526 23.08 -16.23 22.82
CA VAL A 526 21.69 -16.73 22.96
C VAL A 526 20.82 -16.23 21.82
N LEU A 527 20.87 -14.94 21.47
CA LEU A 527 20.11 -14.38 20.37
C LEU A 527 20.44 -15.07 19.04
N LEU A 528 21.73 -15.30 18.74
CA LEU A 528 22.16 -16.00 17.53
C LEU A 528 21.58 -17.41 17.44
N GLU A 529 21.61 -18.17 18.56
CA GLU A 529 21.06 -19.52 18.63
C GLU A 529 19.53 -19.52 18.46
N GLU A 530 18.82 -18.59 19.08
CA GLU A 530 17.37 -18.44 18.95
C GLU A 530 16.98 -18.08 17.50
N VAL A 531 17.69 -17.14 16.86
CA VAL A 531 17.45 -16.76 15.47
C VAL A 531 17.70 -17.93 14.53
N TYR A 532 18.81 -18.67 14.73
CA TYR A 532 19.10 -19.86 13.95
C TYR A 532 18.00 -20.92 14.12
N ALA A 533 17.57 -21.20 15.34
CA ALA A 533 16.56 -22.22 15.64
C ALA A 533 15.16 -21.87 15.10
N ARG A 534 14.76 -20.59 15.12
CA ARG A 534 13.45 -20.14 14.62
C ARG A 534 13.40 -19.94 13.10
N THR A 535 14.55 -19.99 12.40
CA THR A 535 14.61 -19.73 10.96
C THR A 535 13.78 -20.74 10.17
N SER A 536 12.82 -20.22 9.38
CA SER A 536 11.92 -21.05 8.58
C SER A 536 12.64 -21.72 7.40
N PRO A 537 12.29 -22.97 7.05
CA PRO A 537 12.74 -23.57 5.79
C PRO A 537 12.38 -22.75 4.55
N LEU A 538 11.34 -21.93 4.60
CA LEU A 538 10.97 -21.00 3.52
C LEU A 538 12.00 -19.89 3.34
N ALA A 539 12.69 -19.48 4.40
CA ALA A 539 13.71 -18.44 4.34
C ALA A 539 14.89 -18.83 3.43
N TYR A 540 15.21 -20.11 3.30
CA TYR A 540 16.25 -20.60 2.39
C TYR A 540 15.81 -20.65 0.92
N LYS A 541 14.53 -20.34 0.63
CA LYS A 541 13.97 -20.31 -0.73
C LYS A 541 13.69 -18.88 -1.24
N ILE A 542 13.95 -17.86 -0.43
CA ILE A 542 13.83 -16.46 -0.86
C ILE A 542 15.13 -15.98 -1.51
N ALA A 543 15.10 -14.79 -2.12
CA ALA A 543 16.26 -14.23 -2.83
C ALA A 543 17.45 -13.99 -1.91
N ASP A 544 17.18 -13.46 -0.70
CA ASP A 544 18.18 -13.18 0.33
C ASP A 544 18.12 -14.29 1.39
N ALA A 545 18.62 -15.49 1.04
CA ALA A 545 18.64 -16.61 1.97
C ALA A 545 19.54 -16.31 3.18
N PRO A 546 19.18 -16.76 4.41
CA PRO A 546 20.00 -16.55 5.59
C PRO A 546 21.33 -17.32 5.49
N ASP A 547 22.43 -16.67 5.87
CA ASP A 547 23.74 -17.28 5.99
C ASP A 547 24.16 -17.34 7.46
N PHE A 548 24.34 -18.54 7.97
CA PHE A 548 24.82 -18.82 9.33
C PHE A 548 26.20 -19.51 9.34
N SER A 549 26.94 -19.46 8.24
CA SER A 549 28.29 -20.06 8.14
C SER A 549 29.28 -19.47 9.15
N PHE A 550 29.06 -18.22 9.57
CA PHE A 550 29.87 -17.53 10.57
C PHE A 550 29.63 -18.00 12.03
N ARG A 551 28.47 -18.61 12.31
CA ARG A 551 28.01 -18.94 13.67
C ARG A 551 29.02 -19.72 14.52
N PRO A 552 29.64 -20.84 14.06
CA PRO A 552 30.52 -21.61 14.93
C PRO A 552 31.75 -20.82 15.39
N ALA A 553 32.35 -20.05 14.48
CA ALA A 553 33.53 -19.25 14.80
C ALA A 553 33.18 -18.07 15.73
N LEU A 554 32.02 -17.48 15.56
CA LEU A 554 31.56 -16.37 16.38
C LEU A 554 31.24 -16.82 17.82
N LEU A 555 30.59 -17.97 17.98
CA LEU A 555 30.28 -18.52 19.31
C LEU A 555 31.55 -18.79 20.13
N ILE A 556 32.61 -19.31 19.52
CA ILE A 556 33.92 -19.46 20.19
C ILE A 556 34.48 -18.13 20.67
N ARG A 557 34.40 -17.08 19.84
CA ARG A 557 34.87 -15.73 20.23
C ARG A 557 34.07 -15.17 21.39
N LEU A 558 32.74 -15.31 21.36
CA LEU A 558 31.85 -14.84 22.45
C LEU A 558 32.10 -15.62 23.76
N GLU A 559 32.32 -16.94 23.68
CA GLU A 559 32.67 -17.79 24.82
C GLU A 559 34.00 -17.32 25.48
N THR A 560 34.99 -16.98 24.66
CA THR A 560 36.27 -16.44 25.17
C THR A 560 36.07 -15.18 26.01
N ILE A 561 35.16 -14.26 25.56
CA ILE A 561 34.85 -13.02 26.33
C ILE A 561 34.18 -13.37 27.67
N THR A 562 33.27 -14.36 27.68
CA THR A 562 32.56 -14.76 28.92
C THR A 562 33.47 -15.44 29.95
N GLU A 563 34.60 -16.03 29.52
CA GLU A 563 35.58 -16.71 30.37
C GLU A 563 36.72 -15.77 30.87
N GLU A 564 36.86 -14.56 30.30
CA GLU A 564 37.85 -13.55 30.79
C GLU A 564 37.57 -13.18 32.24
N ARG A 565 38.65 -13.24 33.09
CA ARG A 565 38.58 -12.98 34.52
C ARG A 565 39.26 -11.65 34.87
#